data_4331c2b2db59a1e7b848bf11db551fe3
#
_entry.id   4331c2b2db59a1e7b848bf11db551fe3
#
_cell.length_a   1.000
_cell.length_b   1.000
_cell.length_c   1.000
_cell.angle_alpha   90.00
_cell.angle_beta   90.00
_cell.angle_gamma   90.00
#
_symmetry.space_group_name_H-M   'P 1'
#
loop_
_entity.id
_entity.type
_entity.pdbx_description
1 polymer ?
#
loop_
_entity_poly.entity_id
_entity_poly.type
_entity_poly.pdbx_seq_one_letter_code
_entity_poly.pdbx_strand_id
1 'polypeptide(L)'
;MSFNRIFTITNRMTQAITRIERARGFLEAAQLSADWVREVGEQALILEAHHTTHIEGTRLTLDQAERLWKGETVPEADPDDARELLNYRTAFEFVSECLDSGDPITEGMIREIHRKLVEGVRGGSAAPGKYRRIQNYVVNSSTGQVIYTPPTAVEVPVMMSELVKWLNGDLDIHPVLVSGIAQFQLVHIHPFLDGNGRASRLLSTLCLYKAGYDFKRLFTISEYYDRDRPTFYRSIQSVRDNGMDMTGWLDYFVTGLETQMIEVRE
;
A
#
# COMPACT_ATOMS: atom_id res chain seq x y z
N MET A 1 -16.23 13.40 12.56
CA MET A 1 -16.44 12.11 13.28
C MET A 1 -15.08 11.63 13.70
N SER A 2 -14.90 11.19 14.97
CA SER A 2 -13.59 10.70 15.39
C SER A 2 -13.25 9.42 14.64
N PHE A 3 -11.98 9.23 14.31
CA PHE A 3 -11.45 8.00 13.73
C PHE A 3 -11.73 6.82 14.66
N ASN A 4 -12.75 6.03 14.35
CA ASN A 4 -13.19 4.89 15.18
C ASN A 4 -12.62 3.59 14.61
N ARG A 5 -11.87 2.85 15.41
CA ARG A 5 -11.19 1.60 15.05
C ARG A 5 -11.92 0.45 15.71
N ILE A 6 -12.91 -0.09 15.02
CA ILE A 6 -13.66 -1.24 15.52
C ILE A 6 -13.03 -2.50 14.90
N PHE A 7 -12.50 -3.38 15.72
CA PHE A 7 -12.08 -4.72 15.33
C PHE A 7 -11.93 -5.61 16.58
N THR A 8 -11.98 -6.90 16.35
CA THR A 8 -11.74 -7.94 17.36
C THR A 8 -10.53 -8.77 16.94
N ILE A 9 -9.62 -9.03 17.89
CA ILE A 9 -8.51 -9.96 17.64
C ILE A 9 -9.04 -11.36 17.51
N THR A 10 -8.85 -11.96 16.34
CA THR A 10 -9.25 -13.35 16.05
C THR A 10 -8.11 -14.34 16.34
N ASN A 11 -8.44 -15.61 16.45
CA ASN A 11 -7.42 -16.66 16.49
C ASN A 11 -6.57 -16.67 15.21
N ARG A 12 -7.16 -16.31 14.07
CA ARG A 12 -6.45 -16.20 12.80
C ARG A 12 -5.39 -15.10 12.85
N MET A 13 -5.74 -13.88 13.30
CA MET A 13 -4.79 -12.79 13.48
C MET A 13 -3.65 -13.20 14.39
N THR A 14 -3.97 -13.80 15.55
CA THR A 14 -2.95 -14.25 16.51
C THR A 14 -1.97 -15.24 15.90
N GLN A 15 -2.48 -16.24 15.16
CA GLN A 15 -1.63 -17.24 14.50
C GLN A 15 -0.76 -16.62 13.40
N ALA A 16 -1.35 -15.77 12.54
CA ALA A 16 -0.62 -15.10 11.47
C ALA A 16 0.48 -14.18 12.03
N ILE A 17 0.16 -13.34 13.01
CA ILE A 17 1.14 -12.47 13.68
C ILE A 17 2.27 -13.29 14.30
N THR A 18 1.96 -14.40 15.00
CA THR A 18 2.99 -15.27 15.58
C THR A 18 3.95 -15.82 14.52
N ARG A 19 3.46 -16.15 13.33
CA ARG A 19 4.30 -16.64 12.23
C ARG A 19 5.09 -15.53 11.57
N ILE A 20 4.52 -14.33 11.43
CA ILE A 20 5.21 -13.13 10.97
C ILE A 20 6.37 -12.78 11.91
N GLU A 21 6.15 -12.79 13.24
CA GLU A 21 7.20 -12.55 14.22
C GLU A 21 8.33 -13.61 14.16
N ARG A 22 7.97 -14.88 13.97
CA ARG A 22 8.95 -15.93 13.76
C ARG A 22 9.79 -15.70 12.49
N ALA A 23 9.15 -15.33 11.38
CA ALA A 23 9.84 -15.05 10.12
C ALA A 23 10.75 -13.82 10.26
N ARG A 24 10.28 -12.77 10.94
CA ARG A 24 11.05 -11.59 11.26
C ARG A 24 12.32 -11.95 12.04
N GLY A 25 12.17 -12.64 13.18
CA GLY A 25 13.30 -13.05 14.00
C GLY A 25 14.31 -13.93 13.24
N PHE A 26 13.82 -14.80 12.34
CA PHE A 26 14.69 -15.58 11.47
C PHE A 26 15.50 -14.71 10.51
N LEU A 27 14.85 -13.76 9.81
CA LEU A 27 15.52 -12.87 8.87
C LEU A 27 16.49 -11.89 9.55
N GLU A 28 16.17 -11.43 10.76
CA GLU A 28 17.08 -10.60 11.57
C GLU A 28 18.33 -11.35 11.99
N ALA A 29 18.19 -12.63 12.37
CA ALA A 29 19.30 -13.48 12.79
C ALA A 29 20.12 -14.04 11.61
N ALA A 30 19.56 -14.09 10.41
CA ALA A 30 20.20 -14.67 9.23
C ALA A 30 21.40 -13.82 8.78
N GLN A 31 22.55 -14.46 8.61
CA GLN A 31 23.76 -13.86 8.03
C GLN A 31 23.66 -13.88 6.49
N LEU A 32 22.91 -12.95 5.94
CA LEU A 32 22.76 -12.80 4.48
C LEU A 32 23.84 -11.85 3.96
N SER A 33 24.41 -12.16 2.79
CA SER A 33 25.37 -11.25 2.16
C SER A 33 24.67 -9.96 1.69
N ALA A 34 25.34 -8.83 1.79
CA ALA A 34 24.80 -7.54 1.36
C ALA A 34 24.42 -7.53 -0.12
N ASP A 35 25.21 -8.20 -0.96
CA ASP A 35 24.95 -8.31 -2.40
C ASP A 35 23.67 -9.10 -2.69
N TRP A 36 23.49 -10.22 -2.02
CA TRP A 36 22.27 -11.03 -2.13
C TRP A 36 21.03 -10.26 -1.68
N VAL A 37 21.09 -9.59 -0.51
CA VAL A 37 19.98 -8.77 0.00
C VAL A 37 19.60 -7.66 -0.98
N ARG A 38 20.61 -7.01 -1.59
CA ARG A 38 20.37 -5.96 -2.58
C ARG A 38 19.69 -6.51 -3.83
N GLU A 39 20.20 -7.63 -4.38
CA GLU A 39 19.66 -8.25 -5.61
C GLU A 39 18.22 -8.73 -5.41
N VAL A 40 17.96 -9.49 -4.34
CA VAL A 40 16.61 -9.99 -4.04
C VAL A 40 15.67 -8.86 -3.66
N GLY A 41 16.14 -7.84 -2.93
CA GLY A 41 15.36 -6.65 -2.60
C GLY A 41 14.98 -5.84 -3.83
N GLU A 42 15.86 -5.70 -4.81
CA GLU A 42 15.54 -5.06 -6.10
C GLU A 42 14.48 -5.85 -6.86
N GLN A 43 14.62 -7.17 -6.93
CA GLN A 43 13.62 -8.04 -7.57
C GLN A 43 12.26 -7.95 -6.86
N ALA A 44 12.22 -7.97 -5.53
CA ALA A 44 11.00 -7.81 -4.76
C ALA A 44 10.33 -6.45 -5.03
N LEU A 45 11.11 -5.38 -5.18
CA LEU A 45 10.58 -4.06 -5.49
C LEU A 45 9.99 -3.97 -6.90
N ILE A 46 10.60 -4.63 -7.89
CA ILE A 46 10.06 -4.73 -9.26
C ILE A 46 8.71 -5.47 -9.23
N LEU A 47 8.63 -6.60 -8.51
CA LEU A 47 7.39 -7.36 -8.34
C LEU A 47 6.31 -6.50 -7.65
N GLU A 48 6.64 -5.81 -6.57
CA GLU A 48 5.70 -4.93 -5.88
C GLU A 48 5.20 -3.81 -6.80
N ALA A 49 6.10 -3.16 -7.56
CA ALA A 49 5.73 -2.12 -8.52
C ALA A 49 4.83 -2.65 -9.64
N HIS A 50 5.15 -3.83 -10.18
CA HIS A 50 4.36 -4.49 -11.21
C HIS A 50 2.96 -4.82 -10.69
N HIS A 51 2.85 -5.56 -9.58
CA HIS A 51 1.55 -5.98 -9.06
C HIS A 51 0.70 -4.81 -8.57
N THR A 52 1.29 -3.83 -7.88
CA THR A 52 0.55 -2.67 -7.37
C THR A 52 -0.03 -1.81 -8.50
N THR A 53 0.67 -1.65 -9.62
CA THR A 53 0.15 -0.93 -10.78
C THR A 53 -0.83 -1.78 -11.60
N HIS A 54 -0.60 -3.09 -11.70
CA HIS A 54 -1.50 -4.03 -12.35
C HIS A 54 -2.87 -4.10 -11.65
N ILE A 55 -2.94 -4.01 -10.32
CA ILE A 55 -4.20 -3.85 -9.57
C ILE A 55 -4.99 -2.63 -10.05
N GLU A 56 -4.32 -1.54 -10.38
CA GLU A 56 -4.95 -0.28 -10.84
C GLU A 56 -5.23 -0.27 -12.36
N GLY A 57 -4.84 -1.34 -13.08
CA GLY A 57 -5.24 -1.56 -14.46
C GLY A 57 -4.13 -1.44 -15.51
N THR A 58 -2.87 -1.28 -15.12
CA THR A 58 -1.75 -1.38 -16.08
C THR A 58 -1.69 -2.78 -16.69
N ARG A 59 -1.16 -2.88 -17.91
CA ARG A 59 -1.11 -4.11 -18.69
C ARG A 59 0.31 -4.59 -19.00
N LEU A 60 1.30 -4.02 -18.32
CA LEU A 60 2.68 -4.45 -18.46
C LEU A 60 2.83 -5.92 -18.06
N THR A 61 3.55 -6.70 -18.86
CA THR A 61 4.04 -8.01 -18.41
C THR A 61 5.19 -7.81 -17.42
N LEU A 62 5.50 -8.85 -16.64
CA LEU A 62 6.64 -8.78 -15.71
C LEU A 62 7.96 -8.55 -16.45
N ASP A 63 8.16 -9.21 -17.59
CA ASP A 63 9.35 -8.99 -18.45
C ASP A 63 9.47 -7.53 -18.89
N GLN A 64 8.36 -6.91 -19.32
CA GLN A 64 8.37 -5.49 -19.68
C GLN A 64 8.69 -4.60 -18.48
N ALA A 65 8.16 -4.91 -17.31
CA ALA A 65 8.46 -4.19 -16.09
C ALA A 65 9.94 -4.28 -15.70
N GLU A 66 10.54 -5.47 -15.78
CA GLU A 66 11.97 -5.68 -15.52
C GLU A 66 12.86 -4.92 -16.51
N ARG A 67 12.54 -4.92 -17.78
CA ARG A 67 13.27 -4.18 -18.82
C ARG A 67 13.19 -2.67 -18.62
N LEU A 68 11.99 -2.14 -18.35
CA LEU A 68 11.80 -0.73 -18.02
C LEU A 68 12.58 -0.32 -16.77
N TRP A 69 12.61 -1.20 -15.75
CA TRP A 69 13.36 -0.96 -14.53
C TRP A 69 14.86 -0.83 -14.74
N LYS A 70 15.40 -1.62 -15.67
CA LYS A 70 16.81 -1.56 -16.12
C LYS A 70 17.10 -0.36 -17.03
N GLY A 71 16.11 0.47 -17.34
CA GLY A 71 16.25 1.64 -18.22
C GLY A 71 16.21 1.29 -19.72
N GLU A 72 15.77 0.09 -20.07
CA GLU A 72 15.60 -0.29 -21.47
C GLU A 72 14.38 0.40 -22.09
N THR A 73 14.42 0.63 -23.38
CA THR A 73 13.25 1.07 -24.14
C THR A 73 12.38 -0.14 -24.47
N VAL A 74 11.08 -0.05 -24.15
CA VAL A 74 10.07 -1.08 -24.43
C VAL A 74 8.99 -0.46 -25.32
N PRO A 75 9.17 -0.44 -26.64
CA PRO A 75 8.27 0.28 -27.57
C PRO A 75 6.84 -0.26 -27.59
N GLU A 76 6.66 -1.52 -27.21
CA GLU A 76 5.37 -2.21 -27.14
C GLU A 76 4.56 -1.87 -25.85
N ALA A 77 5.20 -1.25 -24.85
CA ALA A 77 4.53 -0.85 -23.62
C ALA A 77 3.72 0.43 -23.81
N ASP A 78 2.54 0.49 -23.17
CA ASP A 78 1.81 1.74 -23.07
C ASP A 78 2.64 2.79 -22.30
N PRO A 79 2.81 4.01 -22.81
CA PRO A 79 3.64 5.02 -22.16
C PRO A 79 3.16 5.44 -20.76
N ASP A 80 1.84 5.46 -20.53
CA ASP A 80 1.29 5.78 -19.21
C ASP A 80 1.52 4.62 -18.22
N ASP A 81 1.35 3.36 -18.66
CA ASP A 81 1.66 2.18 -17.85
C ASP A 81 3.14 2.14 -17.45
N ALA A 82 4.04 2.38 -18.42
CA ALA A 82 5.47 2.46 -18.16
C ALA A 82 5.81 3.57 -17.15
N ARG A 83 5.17 4.73 -17.27
CA ARG A 83 5.35 5.85 -16.36
C ARG A 83 4.81 5.53 -14.96
N GLU A 84 3.66 4.88 -14.86
CA GLU A 84 3.11 4.47 -13.55
C GLU A 84 4.05 3.52 -12.80
N LEU A 85 4.67 2.57 -13.50
CA LEU A 85 5.67 1.66 -12.92
C LEU A 85 6.89 2.43 -12.39
N LEU A 86 7.47 3.32 -13.18
CA LEU A 86 8.65 4.10 -12.80
C LEU A 86 8.34 5.14 -11.72
N ASN A 87 7.14 5.72 -11.74
CA ASN A 87 6.66 6.58 -10.67
C ASN A 87 6.55 5.85 -9.33
N TYR A 88 6.14 4.57 -9.35
CA TYR A 88 6.13 3.76 -8.14
C TYR A 88 7.53 3.59 -7.56
N ARG A 89 8.53 3.32 -8.40
CA ARG A 89 9.95 3.29 -7.99
C ARG A 89 10.35 4.57 -7.27
N THR A 90 10.11 5.73 -7.91
CA THR A 90 10.46 7.05 -7.35
C THR A 90 9.71 7.34 -6.03
N ALA A 91 8.46 6.90 -5.91
CA ALA A 91 7.71 7.05 -4.68
C ALA A 91 8.21 6.13 -3.56
N PHE A 92 8.64 4.91 -3.89
CA PHE A 92 9.23 3.98 -2.93
C PHE A 92 10.62 4.44 -2.46
N GLU A 93 11.45 4.98 -3.34
CA GLU A 93 12.73 5.61 -2.99
C GLU A 93 12.51 6.73 -1.96
N PHE A 94 11.52 7.59 -2.17
CA PHE A 94 11.14 8.62 -1.20
C PHE A 94 10.67 8.04 0.15
N VAL A 95 9.90 6.95 0.14
CA VAL A 95 9.51 6.25 1.38
C VAL A 95 10.76 5.77 2.12
N SER A 96 11.77 5.26 1.42
CA SER A 96 13.04 4.84 2.01
C SER A 96 13.79 6.00 2.65
N GLU A 97 13.84 7.16 1.99
CA GLU A 97 14.44 8.39 2.54
C GLU A 97 13.73 8.86 3.82
N CYS A 98 12.39 8.80 3.84
CA CYS A 98 11.59 9.12 5.03
C CYS A 98 11.88 8.18 6.22
N LEU A 99 12.22 6.93 5.95
CA LEU A 99 12.60 5.98 7.00
C LEU A 99 13.95 6.31 7.60
N ASP A 100 14.92 6.64 6.75
CA ASP A 100 16.28 6.96 7.15
C ASP A 100 16.33 8.25 8.00
N SER A 101 15.41 9.22 7.76
CA SER A 101 15.31 10.45 8.55
C SER A 101 14.76 10.22 9.97
N GLY A 102 14.00 9.14 10.19
CA GLY A 102 13.31 8.89 11.47
C GLY A 102 12.13 9.83 11.78
N ASP A 103 11.79 10.74 10.86
CA ASP A 103 10.76 11.75 11.05
C ASP A 103 9.35 11.12 11.26
N PRO A 104 8.44 11.80 11.99
CA PRO A 104 7.07 11.34 12.11
C PRO A 104 6.36 11.34 10.74
N ILE A 105 5.36 10.48 10.58
CA ILE A 105 4.52 10.48 9.38
C ILE A 105 3.70 11.77 9.35
N THR A 106 3.75 12.49 8.24
CA THR A 106 3.02 13.76 8.07
C THR A 106 2.09 13.72 6.87
N GLU A 107 1.08 14.60 6.86
CA GLU A 107 0.26 14.80 5.65
C GLU A 107 1.10 15.23 4.44
N GLY A 108 2.18 15.99 4.68
CA GLY A 108 3.15 16.37 3.66
C GLY A 108 3.81 15.16 2.99
N MET A 109 4.25 14.17 3.78
CA MET A 109 4.80 12.90 3.26
C MET A 109 3.76 12.14 2.44
N ILE A 110 2.54 11.98 2.92
CA ILE A 110 1.47 11.26 2.20
C ILE A 110 1.16 11.96 0.87
N ARG A 111 1.11 13.28 0.86
CA ARG A 111 0.88 14.08 -0.36
C ARG A 111 2.05 13.99 -1.33
N GLU A 112 3.28 13.93 -0.85
CA GLU A 112 4.47 13.77 -1.67
C GLU A 112 4.56 12.37 -2.28
N ILE A 113 4.24 11.30 -1.51
CA ILE A 113 4.06 9.94 -2.04
C ILE A 113 3.06 9.96 -3.19
N HIS A 114 1.89 10.52 -2.96
CA HIS A 114 0.87 10.62 -4.02
C HIS A 114 1.36 11.42 -5.22
N ARG A 115 2.03 12.57 -5.02
CA ARG A 115 2.56 13.39 -6.11
C ARG A 115 3.47 12.57 -7.03
N LYS A 116 4.42 11.84 -6.42
CA LYS A 116 5.37 11.00 -7.17
C LYS A 116 4.67 9.88 -7.93
N LEU A 117 3.66 9.24 -7.33
CA LEU A 117 2.90 8.14 -7.94
C LEU A 117 2.15 8.53 -9.22
N VAL A 118 1.63 9.77 -9.30
CA VAL A 118 0.73 10.18 -10.39
C VAL A 118 1.32 11.27 -11.29
N GLU A 119 2.59 11.63 -11.11
CA GLU A 119 3.23 12.69 -11.88
C GLU A 119 3.32 12.35 -13.37
N GLY A 120 2.75 13.21 -14.21
CA GLY A 120 2.81 13.07 -15.67
C GLY A 120 1.99 11.90 -16.24
N VAL A 121 1.20 11.21 -15.43
CA VAL A 121 0.30 10.15 -15.88
C VAL A 121 -1.04 10.75 -16.30
N ARG A 122 -1.65 10.21 -17.36
CA ARG A 122 -3.00 10.57 -17.84
C ARG A 122 -3.21 12.09 -17.97
N GLY A 123 -2.21 12.79 -18.48
CA GLY A 123 -2.28 14.23 -18.74
C GLY A 123 -2.34 15.12 -17.49
N GLY A 124 -1.95 14.62 -16.32
CA GLY A 124 -1.91 15.39 -15.08
C GLY A 124 -3.26 15.65 -14.42
N SER A 125 -4.30 14.95 -14.85
CA SER A 125 -5.68 15.10 -14.32
C SER A 125 -5.83 14.69 -12.85
N ALA A 126 -4.88 13.92 -12.31
CA ALA A 126 -4.89 13.42 -10.92
C ALA A 126 -4.57 14.49 -9.87
N ALA A 127 -4.25 15.73 -10.23
CA ALA A 127 -3.84 16.80 -9.32
C ALA A 127 -2.77 16.36 -8.30
N PRO A 128 -1.50 16.09 -8.73
CA PRO A 128 -0.45 15.48 -7.93
C PRO A 128 -0.26 16.18 -6.57
N GLY A 129 -0.30 15.41 -5.47
CA GLY A 129 -0.09 15.89 -4.12
C GLY A 129 -1.18 16.79 -3.54
N LYS A 130 -2.33 16.93 -4.22
CA LYS A 130 -3.42 17.81 -3.77
C LYS A 130 -4.65 16.99 -3.37
N TYR A 131 -5.19 17.26 -2.20
CA TYR A 131 -6.50 16.71 -1.83
C TYR A 131 -7.58 17.20 -2.77
N ARG A 132 -8.53 16.31 -3.07
CA ARG A 132 -9.68 16.63 -3.91
C ARG A 132 -10.55 17.73 -3.29
N ARG A 133 -11.11 18.55 -4.14
CA ARG A 133 -12.07 19.61 -3.77
C ARG A 133 -13.48 19.32 -4.25
N ILE A 134 -13.66 18.22 -4.96
CA ILE A 134 -14.93 17.74 -5.49
C ILE A 134 -15.22 16.34 -4.99
N GLN A 135 -16.47 15.93 -5.05
CA GLN A 135 -16.85 14.56 -4.77
C GLN A 135 -16.30 13.64 -5.87
N ASN A 136 -15.71 12.53 -5.47
CA ASN A 136 -15.36 11.44 -6.35
C ASN A 136 -16.11 10.16 -5.95
N TYR A 137 -16.05 9.16 -6.81
CA TYR A 137 -16.77 7.91 -6.63
C TYR A 137 -15.85 6.76 -7.04
N VAL A 138 -15.89 5.67 -6.29
CA VAL A 138 -15.27 4.41 -6.71
C VAL A 138 -16.30 3.65 -7.53
N VAL A 139 -15.96 3.40 -8.77
CA VAL A 139 -16.88 2.75 -9.74
C VAL A 139 -16.31 1.41 -10.18
N ASN A 140 -17.19 0.48 -10.49
CA ASN A 140 -16.84 -0.73 -11.20
C ASN A 140 -16.47 -0.38 -12.64
N SER A 141 -15.22 -0.64 -13.05
CA SER A 141 -14.72 -0.28 -14.38
C SER A 141 -15.47 -0.95 -15.54
N SER A 142 -16.06 -2.13 -15.28
CA SER A 142 -16.78 -2.88 -16.31
C SER A 142 -18.25 -2.46 -16.46
N THR A 143 -18.91 -2.05 -15.35
CA THR A 143 -20.34 -1.74 -15.34
C THR A 143 -20.66 -0.25 -15.19
N GLY A 144 -19.68 0.56 -14.77
CA GLY A 144 -19.86 1.97 -14.41
C GLY A 144 -20.66 2.20 -13.12
N GLN A 145 -21.05 1.13 -12.42
CA GLN A 145 -21.82 1.23 -11.18
C GLN A 145 -20.94 1.77 -10.05
N VAL A 146 -21.49 2.72 -9.26
CA VAL A 146 -20.83 3.20 -8.04
C VAL A 146 -20.81 2.08 -7.00
N ILE A 147 -19.59 1.69 -6.60
CA ILE A 147 -19.36 0.68 -5.56
C ILE A 147 -19.25 1.35 -4.20
N TYR A 148 -18.61 2.53 -4.15
CA TYR A 148 -18.37 3.25 -2.92
C TYR A 148 -18.41 4.77 -3.16
N THR A 149 -19.08 5.48 -2.26
CA THR A 149 -19.06 6.94 -2.19
C THR A 149 -18.21 7.36 -0.99
N PRO A 150 -17.01 7.89 -1.21
CA PRO A 150 -16.14 8.37 -0.13
C PRO A 150 -16.76 9.55 0.64
N PRO A 151 -16.24 9.89 1.84
CA PRO A 151 -16.60 11.09 2.58
C PRO A 151 -16.59 12.33 1.68
N THR A 152 -17.30 13.38 2.08
CA THR A 152 -17.34 14.61 1.27
C THR A 152 -15.96 15.27 1.20
N ALA A 153 -15.71 16.05 0.14
CA ALA A 153 -14.40 16.71 -0.04
C ALA A 153 -14.05 17.65 1.13
N VAL A 154 -15.06 18.22 1.80
CA VAL A 154 -14.88 19.11 2.97
C VAL A 154 -14.38 18.35 4.19
N GLU A 155 -14.71 17.06 4.33
CA GLU A 155 -14.28 16.22 5.45
C GLU A 155 -12.84 15.73 5.30
N VAL A 156 -12.31 15.65 4.08
CA VAL A 156 -10.99 15.07 3.78
C VAL A 156 -9.87 15.66 4.63
N PRO A 157 -9.69 16.99 4.76
CA PRO A 157 -8.57 17.53 5.56
C PRO A 157 -8.63 17.13 7.03
N VAL A 158 -9.82 17.13 7.61
CA VAL A 158 -10.01 16.75 9.03
C VAL A 158 -9.69 15.26 9.22
N MET A 159 -10.23 14.39 8.36
CA MET A 159 -9.99 12.95 8.45
C MET A 159 -8.51 12.58 8.22
N MET A 160 -7.82 13.27 7.30
CA MET A 160 -6.39 13.05 7.08
C MET A 160 -5.55 13.51 8.27
N SER A 161 -5.90 14.64 8.88
CA SER A 161 -5.24 15.12 10.10
C SER A 161 -5.45 14.15 11.28
N GLU A 162 -6.66 13.61 11.45
CA GLU A 162 -6.95 12.59 12.47
C GLU A 162 -6.16 11.29 12.22
N LEU A 163 -6.06 10.83 10.97
CA LEU A 163 -5.26 9.66 10.60
C LEU A 163 -3.78 9.86 10.95
N VAL A 164 -3.20 10.99 10.55
CA VAL A 164 -1.78 11.29 10.81
C VAL A 164 -1.51 11.45 12.30
N LYS A 165 -2.40 12.12 13.04
CA LYS A 165 -2.31 12.23 14.51
C LYS A 165 -2.33 10.85 15.16
N TRP A 166 -3.22 9.97 14.71
CA TRP A 166 -3.29 8.60 15.20
C TRP A 166 -2.02 7.82 14.92
N LEU A 167 -1.49 7.86 13.69
CA LEU A 167 -0.27 7.12 13.30
C LEU A 167 0.97 7.52 14.13
N ASN A 168 1.00 8.72 14.67
CA ASN A 168 2.11 9.22 15.51
C ASN A 168 1.81 9.17 17.01
N GLY A 169 0.67 8.62 17.40
CA GLY A 169 0.31 8.44 18.81
C GLY A 169 0.97 7.22 19.44
N ASP A 170 0.83 7.09 20.74
CA ASP A 170 1.18 5.85 21.46
C ASP A 170 0.07 4.82 21.21
N LEU A 171 0.38 3.82 20.39
CA LEU A 171 -0.58 2.82 19.93
C LEU A 171 -0.36 1.49 20.65
N ASP A 172 -1.31 1.12 21.51
CA ASP A 172 -1.38 -0.23 22.10
C ASP A 172 -2.02 -1.23 21.09
N ILE A 173 -1.46 -1.27 19.86
CA ILE A 173 -1.90 -2.14 18.77
C ILE A 173 -0.65 -2.66 18.05
N HIS A 174 -0.66 -3.96 17.73
CA HIS A 174 0.45 -4.57 17.02
C HIS A 174 0.75 -3.84 15.69
N PRO A 175 2.02 -3.50 15.37
CA PRO A 175 2.37 -2.70 14.19
C PRO A 175 1.84 -3.23 12.85
N VAL A 176 1.78 -4.54 12.69
CA VAL A 176 1.17 -5.16 11.50
C VAL A 176 -0.30 -4.77 11.35
N LEU A 177 -1.06 -4.72 12.45
CA LEU A 177 -2.46 -4.29 12.42
C LEU A 177 -2.57 -2.78 12.18
N VAL A 178 -1.66 -1.98 12.75
CA VAL A 178 -1.58 -0.52 12.48
C VAL A 178 -1.42 -0.27 10.98
N SER A 179 -0.54 -1.01 10.33
CA SER A 179 -0.31 -0.92 8.89
C SER A 179 -1.56 -1.25 8.07
N GLY A 180 -2.26 -2.34 8.40
CA GLY A 180 -3.53 -2.70 7.75
C GLY A 180 -4.64 -1.67 7.95
N ILE A 181 -4.74 -1.10 9.17
CA ILE A 181 -5.69 -0.02 9.48
C ILE A 181 -5.35 1.24 8.68
N ALA A 182 -4.07 1.61 8.59
CA ALA A 182 -3.62 2.77 7.82
C ALA A 182 -3.98 2.64 6.34
N GLN A 183 -3.77 1.46 5.74
CA GLN A 183 -4.13 1.18 4.36
C GLN A 183 -5.63 1.33 4.14
N PHE A 184 -6.46 0.69 4.96
CA PHE A 184 -7.91 0.80 4.86
C PHE A 184 -8.37 2.24 5.01
N GLN A 185 -7.87 2.94 6.02
CA GLN A 185 -8.32 4.30 6.34
C GLN A 185 -8.02 5.28 5.20
N LEU A 186 -6.85 5.21 4.56
CA LEU A 186 -6.55 6.06 3.41
C LEU A 186 -7.47 5.76 2.22
N VAL A 187 -7.73 4.46 1.94
CA VAL A 187 -8.67 4.05 0.89
C VAL A 187 -10.11 4.49 1.22
N HIS A 188 -10.49 4.47 2.49
CA HIS A 188 -11.80 4.93 2.94
C HIS A 188 -11.97 6.44 2.76
N ILE A 189 -11.02 7.24 3.24
CA ILE A 189 -11.03 8.71 3.07
C ILE A 189 -11.02 9.09 1.59
N HIS A 190 -10.25 8.34 0.79
CA HIS A 190 -10.08 8.56 -0.64
C HIS A 190 -9.70 10.01 -0.97
N PRO A 191 -8.61 10.54 -0.40
CA PRO A 191 -8.34 11.97 -0.36
C PRO A 191 -7.96 12.59 -1.69
N PHE A 192 -7.59 11.79 -2.69
CA PHE A 192 -7.10 12.24 -3.98
C PHE A 192 -8.12 11.94 -5.11
N LEU A 193 -7.92 12.57 -6.26
CA LEU A 193 -8.77 12.30 -7.44
C LEU A 193 -8.49 10.93 -8.06
N ASP A 194 -7.22 10.49 -8.06
CA ASP A 194 -6.74 9.19 -8.53
C ASP A 194 -5.56 8.75 -7.65
N GLY A 195 -5.05 7.51 -7.80
CA GLY A 195 -3.85 7.01 -7.12
C GLY A 195 -4.02 6.67 -5.63
N ASN A 196 -5.24 6.70 -5.10
CA ASN A 196 -5.50 6.41 -3.68
C ASN A 196 -5.11 4.98 -3.29
N GLY A 197 -5.33 4.00 -4.16
CA GLY A 197 -4.95 2.61 -3.91
C GLY A 197 -3.44 2.45 -3.76
N ARG A 198 -2.65 2.95 -4.72
CA ARG A 198 -1.18 2.91 -4.67
C ARG A 198 -0.64 3.68 -3.46
N ALA A 199 -1.17 4.87 -3.19
CA ALA A 199 -0.78 5.67 -2.03
C ALA A 199 -1.08 4.97 -0.70
N SER A 200 -2.20 4.25 -0.59
CA SER A 200 -2.57 3.52 0.62
C SER A 200 -1.66 2.31 0.88
N ARG A 201 -1.28 1.58 -0.18
CA ARG A 201 -0.33 0.47 -0.07
C ARG A 201 1.06 0.97 0.34
N LEU A 202 1.55 2.06 -0.24
CA LEU A 202 2.82 2.67 0.18
C LEU A 202 2.78 3.24 1.60
N LEU A 203 1.66 3.83 2.04
CA LEU A 203 1.51 4.25 3.45
C LEU A 203 1.55 3.03 4.39
N SER A 204 0.90 1.94 4.03
CA SER A 204 0.96 0.67 4.76
C SER A 204 2.40 0.16 4.90
N THR A 205 3.15 0.15 3.80
CA THR A 205 4.57 -0.22 3.77
C THR A 205 5.42 0.70 4.66
N LEU A 206 5.20 2.02 4.58
CA LEU A 206 5.89 2.99 5.44
C LEU A 206 5.64 2.72 6.92
N CYS A 207 4.38 2.42 7.30
CA CYS A 207 4.03 2.08 8.69
C CYS A 207 4.75 0.80 9.16
N LEU A 208 4.79 -0.25 8.34
CA LEU A 208 5.51 -1.49 8.64
C LEU A 208 6.99 -1.23 8.85
N TYR A 209 7.62 -0.55 7.92
CA TYR A 209 9.07 -0.31 7.95
C TYR A 209 9.48 0.55 9.15
N LYS A 210 8.73 1.63 9.44
CA LYS A 210 8.97 2.46 10.63
C LYS A 210 8.89 1.68 11.93
N ALA A 211 8.10 0.63 11.98
CA ALA A 211 7.97 -0.24 13.14
C ALA A 211 9.00 -1.40 13.14
N GLY A 212 9.99 -1.39 12.23
CA GLY A 212 11.01 -2.42 12.14
C GLY A 212 10.57 -3.72 11.45
N TYR A 213 9.50 -3.64 10.65
CA TYR A 213 9.02 -4.75 9.81
C TYR A 213 9.40 -4.53 8.35
N ASP A 214 10.65 -4.14 8.10
CA ASP A 214 11.15 -3.96 6.74
C ASP A 214 11.54 -5.28 6.06
N PHE A 215 11.73 -6.35 6.85
CA PHE A 215 12.09 -7.68 6.38
C PHE A 215 13.19 -7.66 5.30
N LYS A 216 14.15 -6.75 5.46
CA LYS A 216 15.22 -6.47 4.48
C LYS A 216 14.67 -6.10 3.09
N ARG A 217 13.41 -5.65 3.00
CA ARG A 217 12.68 -5.29 1.77
C ARG A 217 12.50 -6.45 0.80
N LEU A 218 12.38 -7.68 1.32
CA LEU A 218 12.34 -8.91 0.52
C LEU A 218 10.93 -9.41 0.21
N PHE A 219 9.86 -8.71 0.61
CA PHE A 219 8.49 -9.17 0.41
C PHE A 219 7.65 -8.20 -0.42
N THR A 220 6.59 -8.69 -1.03
CA THR A 220 5.62 -7.93 -1.80
C THR A 220 4.20 -8.29 -1.35
N ILE A 221 3.43 -7.36 -0.78
CA ILE A 221 2.05 -7.63 -0.41
C ILE A 221 1.09 -7.46 -1.58
N SER A 222 1.44 -6.63 -2.55
CA SER A 222 0.59 -6.36 -3.72
C SER A 222 0.41 -7.59 -4.61
N GLU A 223 1.39 -8.49 -4.64
CA GLU A 223 1.25 -9.76 -5.34
C GLU A 223 0.10 -10.60 -4.78
N TYR A 224 -0.01 -10.70 -3.45
CA TYR A 224 -1.12 -11.41 -2.79
C TYR A 224 -2.49 -10.79 -3.17
N TYR A 225 -2.58 -9.49 -3.23
CA TYR A 225 -3.81 -8.78 -3.64
C TYR A 225 -4.14 -9.00 -5.11
N ASP A 226 -3.13 -8.99 -5.97
CA ASP A 226 -3.29 -9.10 -7.41
C ASP A 226 -3.67 -10.50 -7.87
N ARG A 227 -3.21 -11.55 -7.17
CA ARG A 227 -3.58 -12.96 -7.41
C ARG A 227 -5.10 -13.19 -7.31
N ASP A 228 -5.80 -12.46 -6.41
CA ASP A 228 -7.26 -12.52 -6.26
C ASP A 228 -7.85 -11.13 -5.93
N ARG A 229 -7.84 -10.24 -6.94
CA ARG A 229 -8.40 -8.87 -6.81
C ARG A 229 -9.85 -8.85 -6.34
N PRO A 230 -10.75 -9.73 -6.81
CA PRO A 230 -12.12 -9.76 -6.30
C PRO A 230 -12.18 -9.97 -4.78
N THR A 231 -11.39 -10.86 -4.23
CA THR A 231 -11.34 -11.07 -2.77
C THR A 231 -10.70 -9.88 -2.05
N PHE A 232 -9.65 -9.30 -2.59
CA PHE A 232 -9.06 -8.06 -2.06
C PHE A 232 -10.09 -6.93 -1.95
N TYR A 233 -10.82 -6.63 -3.03
CA TYR A 233 -11.83 -5.58 -3.01
C TYR A 233 -13.01 -5.92 -2.10
N ARG A 234 -13.45 -7.17 -2.05
CA ARG A 234 -14.49 -7.61 -1.11
C ARG A 234 -14.07 -7.44 0.35
N SER A 235 -12.81 -7.74 0.69
CA SER A 235 -12.31 -7.59 2.06
C SER A 235 -12.29 -6.12 2.52
N ILE A 236 -11.94 -5.18 1.64
CA ILE A 236 -12.05 -3.75 1.92
C ILE A 236 -13.52 -3.32 2.04
N GLN A 237 -14.38 -3.77 1.14
CA GLN A 237 -15.79 -3.39 1.16
C GLN A 237 -16.53 -3.97 2.37
N SER A 238 -16.16 -5.15 2.84
CA SER A 238 -16.78 -5.79 4.01
C SER A 238 -16.73 -4.93 5.28
N VAL A 239 -15.69 -4.10 5.44
CA VAL A 239 -15.60 -3.16 6.57
C VAL A 239 -16.77 -2.17 6.57
N ARG A 240 -17.10 -1.65 5.39
CA ARG A 240 -18.19 -0.67 5.20
C ARG A 240 -19.55 -1.32 5.40
N ASP A 241 -19.71 -2.52 4.87
CA ASP A 241 -20.95 -3.30 4.94
C ASP A 241 -21.24 -3.78 6.38
N ASN A 242 -20.20 -3.95 7.20
CA ASN A 242 -20.30 -4.37 8.60
C ASN A 242 -20.15 -3.21 9.61
N GLY A 243 -20.61 -2.01 9.27
CA GLY A 243 -20.63 -0.88 10.21
C GLY A 243 -19.25 -0.39 10.65
N MET A 244 -18.28 -0.45 9.75
CA MET A 244 -16.87 -0.08 9.97
C MET A 244 -16.10 -1.04 10.90
N ASP A 245 -16.55 -2.27 11.05
CA ASP A 245 -15.78 -3.33 11.70
C ASP A 245 -14.67 -3.84 10.76
N MET A 246 -13.42 -3.62 11.16
CA MET A 246 -12.23 -3.95 10.36
C MET A 246 -11.76 -5.40 10.53
N THR A 247 -12.44 -6.22 11.35
CA THR A 247 -11.99 -7.57 11.70
C THR A 247 -11.72 -8.42 10.45
N GLY A 248 -12.66 -8.47 9.51
CA GLY A 248 -12.52 -9.24 8.28
C GLY A 248 -11.40 -8.76 7.37
N TRP A 249 -11.23 -7.45 7.25
CA TRP A 249 -10.13 -6.85 6.50
C TRP A 249 -8.77 -7.18 7.14
N LEU A 250 -8.66 -7.04 8.46
CA LEU A 250 -7.41 -7.32 9.16
C LEU A 250 -7.04 -8.80 9.13
N ASP A 251 -8.02 -9.71 9.22
CA ASP A 251 -7.77 -11.14 8.99
C ASP A 251 -7.21 -11.41 7.58
N TYR A 252 -7.77 -10.77 6.55
CA TYR A 252 -7.28 -10.88 5.19
C TYR A 252 -5.87 -10.29 5.04
N PHE A 253 -5.63 -9.10 5.59
CA PHE A 253 -4.35 -8.39 5.52
C PHE A 253 -3.21 -9.17 6.18
N VAL A 254 -3.41 -9.64 7.42
CA VAL A 254 -2.37 -10.40 8.12
C VAL A 254 -2.10 -11.77 7.47
N THR A 255 -3.13 -12.37 6.86
CA THR A 255 -2.98 -13.61 6.09
C THR A 255 -2.13 -13.39 4.84
N GLY A 256 -2.36 -12.29 4.13
CA GLY A 256 -1.55 -11.91 2.97
C GLY A 256 -0.09 -11.67 3.35
N LEU A 257 0.15 -10.92 4.41
CA LEU A 257 1.50 -10.66 4.90
C LEU A 257 2.19 -11.95 5.36
N GLU A 258 1.49 -12.81 6.12
CA GLU A 258 1.99 -14.13 6.51
C GLU A 258 2.41 -14.97 5.31
N THR A 259 1.55 -15.03 4.28
CA THR A 259 1.80 -15.82 3.06
C THR A 259 3.08 -15.34 2.36
N GLN A 260 3.20 -14.05 2.15
CA GLN A 260 4.38 -13.45 1.50
C GLN A 260 5.66 -13.66 2.31
N MET A 261 5.58 -13.56 3.64
CA MET A 261 6.74 -13.79 4.52
C MET A 261 7.21 -15.24 4.52
N ILE A 262 6.30 -16.21 4.35
CA ILE A 262 6.67 -17.63 4.22
C ILE A 262 7.38 -17.87 2.88
N GLU A 263 6.86 -17.30 1.78
CA GLU A 263 7.47 -17.40 0.44
C GLU A 263 8.90 -16.85 0.41
N VAL A 264 9.19 -15.74 1.11
CA VAL A 264 10.55 -15.19 1.21
C VAL A 264 11.52 -16.11 1.98
N ARG A 265 11.00 -16.90 2.92
CA ARG A 265 11.82 -17.77 3.78
C ARG A 265 12.24 -19.08 3.09
N GLU A 266 11.49 -19.55 2.11
CA GLU A 266 11.75 -20.76 1.32
C GLU A 266 12.75 -20.50 0.20
#